data_1db3fa0f5222e5929c4c06d723f3ee25
#
_entry.id   1db3fa0f5222e5929c4c06d723f3ee25
#
_cell.length_a   1.000
_cell.length_b   1.000
_cell.length_c   1.000
_cell.angle_alpha   90.00
_cell.angle_beta   90.00
_cell.angle_gamma   90.00
#
_symmetry.space_group_name_H-M   'P 1'
#
loop_
_entity.id
_entity.type
_entity.pdbx_description
1 polymer ?
#
loop_
_entity_poly.entity_id
_entity_poly.type
_entity_poly.pdbx_seq_one_letter_code
_entity_poly.pdbx_strand_id
1 'polypeptide(L)'
;DKYLLHLEKQLKRYRQSVLKSAFEGEYKKIQWNEVTNIINGKHYTDVVNENGKYPIYGSAGIINYADEYLCNEDTVIVGRKGTINKPLFVKEKFWNIDTAFGIEANKERLAPMYLYYFSLSFNFLELNQSTTIPSLTKSNLLKINMPLPDTLDEQQEIVNQIEKHFSIIDKLETVVQQSIKESKRLRQSILKQAFEGKLVEQDPNDESASVLLEKIAKAKEEYLKAQKKQARKK
;
A
#
# COMPACT_ATOMS: atom_id res chain seq x y z
N ASP A 1 9.28 -10.03 -14.90
CA ASP A 1 8.95 -9.66 -13.51
C ASP A 1 9.70 -8.42 -13.00
N LYS A 2 11.04 -8.33 -13.20
CA LYS A 2 11.85 -7.21 -12.70
C LYS A 2 11.39 -5.85 -13.25
N TYR A 3 11.04 -5.78 -14.54
CA TYR A 3 10.54 -4.58 -15.20
C TYR A 3 9.17 -4.13 -14.63
N LEU A 4 8.23 -5.06 -14.46
CA LEU A 4 6.91 -4.77 -13.89
C LEU A 4 7.00 -4.27 -12.44
N LEU A 5 7.88 -4.87 -11.63
CA LEU A 5 8.16 -4.39 -10.25
C LEU A 5 8.80 -2.99 -10.25
N HIS A 6 9.61 -2.67 -11.26
CA HIS A 6 10.15 -1.33 -11.42
C HIS A 6 9.07 -0.30 -11.75
N LEU A 7 8.14 -0.63 -12.67
CA LEU A 7 6.98 0.21 -13.00
C LEU A 7 6.11 0.50 -11.77
N GLU A 8 5.83 -0.51 -10.96
CA GLU A 8 5.08 -0.32 -9.70
C GLU A 8 5.75 0.72 -8.78
N LYS A 9 7.08 0.67 -8.64
CA LYS A 9 7.83 1.67 -7.87
C LYS A 9 7.75 3.07 -8.49
N GLN A 10 7.79 3.16 -9.82
CA GLN A 10 7.68 4.43 -10.52
C GLN A 10 6.28 5.05 -10.34
N LEU A 11 5.20 4.26 -10.42
CA LEU A 11 3.85 4.74 -10.18
C LEU A 11 3.67 5.30 -8.78
N LYS A 12 4.21 4.62 -7.76
CA LYS A 12 4.23 5.13 -6.36
C LYS A 12 4.97 6.47 -6.25
N ARG A 13 6.13 6.61 -6.91
CA ARG A 13 6.89 7.87 -6.95
C ARG A 13 6.11 8.97 -7.67
N TYR A 14 5.47 8.63 -8.78
CA TYR A 14 4.67 9.58 -9.54
C TYR A 14 3.48 10.09 -8.72
N ARG A 15 2.79 9.22 -7.97
CA ARG A 15 1.74 9.61 -7.03
C ARG A 15 2.23 10.63 -5.98
N GLN A 16 3.42 10.41 -5.40
CA GLN A 16 4.02 11.36 -4.46
C GLN A 16 4.43 12.66 -5.14
N SER A 17 4.94 12.61 -6.37
CA SER A 17 5.28 13.80 -7.15
C SER A 17 4.05 14.65 -7.47
N VAL A 18 2.92 14.04 -7.84
CA VAL A 18 1.65 14.74 -8.09
C VAL A 18 1.20 15.47 -6.82
N LEU A 19 1.20 14.79 -5.67
CA LEU A 19 0.85 15.42 -4.40
C LEU A 19 1.79 16.59 -4.07
N LYS A 20 3.09 16.38 -4.17
CA LYS A 20 4.07 17.41 -3.86
C LYS A 20 3.87 18.65 -4.75
N SER A 21 3.78 18.47 -6.05
CA SER A 21 3.58 19.57 -7.03
C SER A 21 2.28 20.32 -6.80
N ALA A 22 1.20 19.64 -6.36
CA ALA A 22 -0.09 20.26 -6.10
C ALA A 22 -0.05 21.28 -4.94
N PHE A 23 0.90 21.12 -4.01
CA PHE A 23 1.04 21.99 -2.83
C PHE A 23 2.31 22.87 -2.86
N GLU A 24 3.01 22.95 -3.99
CA GLU A 24 4.19 23.84 -4.19
C GLU A 24 3.85 25.23 -4.72
N GLY A 25 2.57 25.60 -4.87
CA GLY A 25 2.14 26.92 -5.34
C GLY A 25 2.50 28.05 -4.37
N GLU A 26 2.52 29.28 -4.88
CA GLU A 26 2.74 30.53 -4.10
C GLU A 26 1.49 30.92 -3.29
N TYR A 27 0.94 29.98 -2.52
CA TYR A 27 -0.21 30.22 -1.66
C TYR A 27 0.20 30.70 -0.27
N LYS A 28 -0.67 31.49 0.36
CA LYS A 28 -0.49 31.87 1.76
C LYS A 28 -0.47 30.62 2.64
N LYS A 29 0.52 30.53 3.53
CA LYS A 29 0.59 29.45 4.50
C LYS A 29 -0.27 29.77 5.72
N ILE A 30 -1.22 28.90 6.03
CA ILE A 30 -2.12 29.00 7.16
C ILE A 30 -1.84 27.84 8.12
N GLN A 31 -1.86 28.11 9.42
CA GLN A 31 -1.72 27.04 10.42
C GLN A 31 -3.02 26.23 10.56
N TRP A 32 -2.89 24.94 10.81
CA TRP A 32 -4.05 24.05 10.99
C TRP A 32 -4.97 24.50 12.13
N ASN A 33 -4.47 25.13 13.19
CA ASN A 33 -5.29 25.68 14.26
C ASN A 33 -6.32 26.73 13.80
N GLU A 34 -6.12 27.36 12.65
CA GLU A 34 -7.00 28.40 12.11
C GLU A 34 -8.14 27.82 11.25
N VAL A 35 -7.97 26.61 10.70
CA VAL A 35 -8.84 26.04 9.67
C VAL A 35 -9.25 24.59 9.94
N THR A 36 -8.82 24.00 11.06
CA THR A 36 -9.18 22.62 11.43
C THR A 36 -9.62 22.52 12.89
N ASN A 37 -10.46 21.53 13.18
CA ASN A 37 -10.76 21.06 14.52
C ASN A 37 -10.16 19.66 14.70
N ILE A 38 -9.25 19.48 15.68
CA ILE A 38 -8.63 18.18 15.95
C ILE A 38 -9.31 17.51 17.14
N ILE A 39 -9.88 16.35 16.89
CA ILE A 39 -10.59 15.52 17.85
C ILE A 39 -9.67 14.41 18.33
N ASN A 40 -9.44 14.35 19.64
CA ASN A 40 -8.73 13.21 20.24
C ASN A 40 -9.65 11.98 20.19
N GLY A 41 -9.12 10.86 19.75
CA GLY A 41 -9.82 9.61 19.89
C GLY A 41 -9.94 9.18 21.35
N LYS A 42 -10.92 8.31 21.62
CA LYS A 42 -11.21 7.79 22.95
C LYS A 42 -11.18 6.26 22.96
N HIS A 43 -11.04 5.69 24.15
CA HIS A 43 -11.17 4.26 24.33
C HIS A 43 -12.57 3.79 23.88
N TYR A 44 -12.67 2.63 23.26
CA TYR A 44 -13.88 2.24 22.53
C TYR A 44 -14.63 1.03 23.15
N THR A 45 -14.05 0.38 24.14
CA THR A 45 -14.66 -0.85 24.73
C THR A 45 -16.05 -0.63 25.31
N ASP A 46 -16.31 0.59 25.83
CA ASP A 46 -17.58 0.90 26.49
C ASP A 46 -18.70 1.26 25.48
N VAL A 47 -18.33 1.53 24.21
CA VAL A 47 -19.28 1.94 23.16
C VAL A 47 -19.40 0.92 22.03
N VAL A 48 -18.64 -0.18 22.11
CA VAL A 48 -18.64 -1.24 21.10
C VAL A 48 -20.01 -1.91 21.01
N ASN A 49 -20.56 -1.93 19.79
CA ASN A 49 -21.72 -2.74 19.42
C ASN A 49 -21.51 -3.24 17.99
N GLU A 50 -21.36 -4.56 17.78
CA GLU A 50 -21.11 -5.15 16.46
C GLU A 50 -22.23 -4.82 15.44
N ASN A 51 -23.43 -4.53 15.90
CA ASN A 51 -24.58 -4.09 15.09
C ASN A 51 -24.76 -2.56 15.13
N GLY A 52 -23.79 -1.84 15.67
CA GLY A 52 -23.82 -0.38 15.80
C GLY A 52 -23.84 0.32 14.45
N LYS A 53 -24.37 1.53 14.43
CA LYS A 53 -24.54 2.33 13.21
C LYS A 53 -23.24 2.96 12.71
N TYR A 54 -22.33 3.29 13.60
CA TYR A 54 -21.13 4.06 13.28
C TYR A 54 -19.87 3.18 13.37
N PRO A 55 -19.00 3.19 12.34
CA PRO A 55 -17.76 2.44 12.41
C PRO A 55 -16.81 3.01 13.46
N ILE A 56 -16.04 2.13 14.08
CA ILE A 56 -14.93 2.49 14.97
C ILE A 56 -13.64 2.37 14.15
N TYR A 57 -12.92 3.48 14.01
CA TYR A 57 -11.68 3.54 13.25
C TYR A 57 -10.44 3.59 14.14
N GLY A 58 -9.48 2.76 13.80
CA GLY A 58 -8.07 2.96 14.16
C GLY A 58 -7.28 3.59 13.03
N SER A 59 -5.97 3.79 13.24
CA SER A 59 -5.08 4.35 12.21
C SER A 59 -4.89 3.45 10.97
N ALA A 60 -5.37 2.20 11.00
CA ALA A 60 -5.26 1.24 9.91
C ALA A 60 -6.61 0.90 9.24
N GLY A 61 -7.71 1.48 9.69
CA GLY A 61 -9.05 1.22 9.17
C GLY A 61 -10.08 0.87 10.25
N ILE A 62 -11.22 0.31 9.82
CA ILE A 62 -12.33 -0.10 10.71
C ILE A 62 -11.91 -1.30 11.55
N ILE A 63 -12.19 -1.24 12.84
CA ILE A 63 -11.94 -2.31 13.82
C ILE A 63 -13.20 -2.90 14.42
N ASN A 64 -14.28 -2.12 14.53
CA ASN A 64 -15.56 -2.53 15.06
C ASN A 64 -16.63 -1.47 14.73
N TYR A 65 -17.82 -1.54 15.37
CA TYR A 65 -18.91 -0.58 15.25
C TYR A 65 -19.37 -0.10 16.62
N ALA A 66 -20.09 1.03 16.65
CA ALA A 66 -20.67 1.65 17.86
C ALA A 66 -22.03 2.30 17.54
N ASP A 67 -22.81 2.59 18.58
CA ASP A 67 -24.04 3.38 18.48
C ASP A 67 -23.80 4.88 18.58
N GLU A 68 -22.59 5.29 18.97
CA GLU A 68 -22.15 6.66 19.15
C GLU A 68 -21.02 7.01 18.18
N TYR A 69 -20.81 8.29 17.93
CA TYR A 69 -19.70 8.81 17.12
C TYR A 69 -18.99 9.96 17.84
N LEU A 70 -17.71 10.17 17.49
CA LEU A 70 -16.89 11.30 17.96
C LEU A 70 -16.59 12.30 16.86
N CYS A 71 -16.46 11.81 15.62
CA CYS A 71 -16.09 12.60 14.45
C CYS A 71 -17.24 12.65 13.45
N ASN A 72 -17.42 13.80 12.82
CA ASN A 72 -18.38 13.97 11.74
C ASN A 72 -17.88 13.34 10.43
N GLU A 73 -18.77 13.30 9.44
CA GLU A 73 -18.42 12.94 8.06
C GLU A 73 -17.38 13.92 7.47
N ASP A 74 -16.66 13.45 6.44
CA ASP A 74 -15.60 14.17 5.73
C ASP A 74 -14.42 14.53 6.63
N THR A 75 -14.04 13.63 7.52
CA THR A 75 -12.96 13.82 8.48
C THR A 75 -11.73 13.03 8.08
N VAL A 76 -10.54 13.64 8.24
CA VAL A 76 -9.26 12.98 8.04
C VAL A 76 -8.79 12.32 9.34
N ILE A 77 -8.47 11.03 9.29
CA ILE A 77 -7.84 10.34 10.41
C ILE A 77 -6.32 10.37 10.24
N VAL A 78 -5.61 10.78 11.28
CA VAL A 78 -4.15 10.67 11.39
C VAL A 78 -3.80 9.85 12.62
N GLY A 79 -2.92 8.86 12.46
CA GLY A 79 -2.47 8.05 13.60
C GLY A 79 -1.76 8.89 14.65
N ARG A 80 -2.08 8.68 15.91
CA ARG A 80 -1.40 9.28 17.06
C ARG A 80 -0.18 8.49 17.48
N LYS A 81 -0.24 7.14 17.37
CA LYS A 81 0.84 6.21 17.71
C LYS A 81 0.96 5.12 16.63
N GLY A 82 2.17 4.68 16.36
CA GLY A 82 2.46 3.62 15.40
C GLY A 82 2.35 4.09 13.94
N THR A 83 1.25 3.82 13.27
CA THR A 83 1.05 4.20 11.85
C THR A 83 0.64 5.68 11.74
N ILE A 84 1.60 6.60 11.89
CA ILE A 84 1.31 8.05 11.89
C ILE A 84 1.32 8.70 10.49
N ASN A 85 1.93 8.07 9.50
CA ASN A 85 2.15 8.66 8.16
C ASN A 85 1.28 8.03 7.07
N LYS A 86 0.05 7.60 7.43
CA LYS A 86 -0.96 7.06 6.51
C LYS A 86 -2.33 7.64 6.83
N PRO A 87 -2.61 8.88 6.45
CA PRO A 87 -3.92 9.48 6.66
C PRO A 87 -5.02 8.69 5.94
N LEU A 88 -6.20 8.63 6.55
CA LEU A 88 -7.41 8.05 5.98
C LEU A 88 -8.49 9.13 5.88
N PHE A 89 -9.31 9.10 4.83
CA PHE A 89 -10.46 9.95 4.69
C PHE A 89 -11.75 9.16 4.95
N VAL A 90 -12.58 9.65 5.88
CA VAL A 90 -13.83 8.98 6.26
C VAL A 90 -15.01 9.87 5.90
N LYS A 91 -15.91 9.33 5.05
CA LYS A 91 -17.06 10.05 4.49
C LYS A 91 -18.33 9.96 5.35
N GLU A 92 -18.29 9.23 6.45
CA GLU A 92 -19.41 8.99 7.36
C GLU A 92 -19.03 9.38 8.79
N LYS A 93 -20.01 9.51 9.66
CA LYS A 93 -19.75 9.72 11.09
C LYS A 93 -19.14 8.47 11.70
N PHE A 94 -18.17 8.64 12.61
CA PHE A 94 -17.44 7.52 13.15
C PHE A 94 -16.87 7.80 14.55
N TRP A 95 -16.48 6.74 15.23
CA TRP A 95 -15.70 6.79 16.45
C TRP A 95 -14.23 6.54 16.13
N ASN A 96 -13.32 7.40 16.57
CA ASN A 96 -11.88 7.15 16.47
C ASN A 96 -11.31 6.73 17.83
N ILE A 97 -10.43 5.73 17.80
CA ILE A 97 -9.81 5.21 19.01
C ILE A 97 -8.70 6.14 19.53
N ASP A 98 -8.27 5.95 20.77
CA ASP A 98 -7.29 6.78 21.48
C ASP A 98 -5.90 6.84 20.82
N THR A 99 -5.60 5.93 19.88
CA THR A 99 -4.37 5.93 19.07
C THR A 99 -4.49 6.68 17.74
N ALA A 100 -5.57 7.43 17.54
CA ALA A 100 -5.81 8.22 16.33
C ALA A 100 -6.38 9.62 16.66
N PHE A 101 -6.14 10.57 15.75
CA PHE A 101 -6.77 11.88 15.72
C PHE A 101 -7.76 11.94 14.57
N GLY A 102 -8.95 12.50 14.82
CA GLY A 102 -9.86 12.97 13.77
C GLY A 102 -9.59 14.45 13.49
N ILE A 103 -9.39 14.83 12.23
CA ILE A 103 -9.11 16.19 11.82
C ILE A 103 -10.24 16.65 10.90
N GLU A 104 -11.11 17.48 11.44
CA GLU A 104 -12.23 18.08 10.72
C GLU A 104 -11.80 19.41 10.09
N ALA A 105 -12.15 19.62 8.83
CA ALA A 105 -11.96 20.91 8.17
C ALA A 105 -13.03 21.91 8.60
N ASN A 106 -12.67 23.17 8.78
CA ASN A 106 -13.63 24.26 8.78
C ASN A 106 -14.14 24.46 7.34
N LYS A 107 -15.31 23.88 7.04
CA LYS A 107 -15.88 23.79 5.68
C LYS A 107 -16.18 25.16 5.04
N GLU A 108 -16.17 26.25 5.82
CA GLU A 108 -16.30 27.62 5.27
C GLU A 108 -15.00 28.13 4.62
N ARG A 109 -13.84 27.56 5.00
CA ARG A 109 -12.51 28.02 4.58
C ARG A 109 -11.66 26.93 3.96
N LEU A 110 -11.92 25.67 4.27
CA LEU A 110 -11.09 24.54 3.90
C LEU A 110 -11.95 23.38 3.37
N ALA A 111 -11.73 23.00 2.12
CA ALA A 111 -12.36 21.83 1.53
C ALA A 111 -11.78 20.54 2.19
N PRO A 112 -12.63 19.61 2.67
CA PRO A 112 -12.16 18.39 3.35
C PRO A 112 -11.25 17.52 2.49
N MET A 113 -11.50 17.40 1.18
CA MET A 113 -10.65 16.66 0.26
C MET A 113 -9.28 17.33 0.04
N TYR A 114 -9.23 18.68 0.06
CA TYR A 114 -7.97 19.41 0.01
C TYR A 114 -7.11 19.10 1.25
N LEU A 115 -7.72 19.15 2.45
CA LEU A 115 -7.06 18.75 3.70
C LEU A 115 -6.54 17.31 3.63
N TYR A 116 -7.33 16.39 3.09
CA TYR A 116 -6.93 14.99 2.94
C TYR A 116 -5.71 14.83 2.02
N TYR A 117 -5.73 15.43 0.82
CA TYR A 117 -4.60 15.34 -0.11
C TYR A 117 -3.36 16.05 0.41
N PHE A 118 -3.52 17.19 1.09
CA PHE A 118 -2.41 17.80 1.81
C PHE A 118 -1.84 16.86 2.86
N SER A 119 -2.69 16.23 3.66
CA SER A 119 -2.25 15.25 4.67
C SER A 119 -1.49 14.07 4.05
N LEU A 120 -1.86 13.60 2.86
CA LEU A 120 -1.11 12.56 2.12
C LEU A 120 0.25 13.05 1.60
N SER A 121 0.39 14.35 1.34
CA SER A 121 1.67 14.95 0.91
C SER A 121 2.62 15.24 2.07
N PHE A 122 2.07 15.44 3.27
CA PHE A 122 2.82 15.85 4.45
C PHE A 122 3.53 14.67 5.13
N ASN A 123 4.78 14.86 5.50
CA ASN A 123 5.55 13.84 6.22
C ASN A 123 5.40 14.00 7.73
N PHE A 124 4.41 13.34 8.32
CA PHE A 124 4.16 13.39 9.77
C PHE A 124 5.31 12.84 10.62
N LEU A 125 6.23 12.07 10.03
CA LEU A 125 7.42 11.57 10.75
C LEU A 125 8.35 12.70 11.18
N GLU A 126 8.33 13.87 10.53
CA GLU A 126 9.09 15.06 10.94
C GLU A 126 8.61 15.65 12.27
N LEU A 127 7.36 15.37 12.64
CA LEU A 127 6.78 15.80 13.91
C LEU A 127 6.94 14.76 15.03
N ASN A 128 7.55 13.62 14.72
CA ASN A 128 7.71 12.53 15.68
C ASN A 128 8.67 12.94 16.81
N GLN A 129 8.24 12.75 18.05
CA GLN A 129 9.02 13.06 19.25
C GLN A 129 9.50 11.81 20.00
N SER A 130 9.18 10.62 19.50
CA SER A 130 9.51 9.36 20.17
C SER A 130 10.56 8.58 19.40
N THR A 131 11.50 7.98 20.10
CA THR A 131 12.55 7.13 19.54
C THR A 131 12.10 5.67 19.36
N THR A 132 11.12 5.21 20.13
CA THR A 132 10.70 3.80 20.17
C THR A 132 9.48 3.54 19.26
N ILE A 133 8.38 4.26 19.52
CA ILE A 133 7.15 4.15 18.72
C ILE A 133 6.82 5.54 18.19
N PRO A 134 6.72 5.74 16.87
CA PRO A 134 6.34 7.03 16.31
C PRO A 134 5.06 7.55 16.95
N SER A 135 5.08 8.79 17.43
CA SER A 135 3.96 9.41 18.11
C SER A 135 3.82 10.89 17.77
N LEU A 136 2.57 11.35 17.69
CA LEU A 136 2.19 12.74 17.43
C LEU A 136 1.44 13.31 18.63
N THR A 137 1.53 14.63 18.77
CA THR A 137 0.74 15.40 19.73
C THR A 137 -0.21 16.34 18.99
N LYS A 138 -1.38 16.63 19.60
CA LYS A 138 -2.34 17.60 19.04
C LYS A 138 -1.68 18.97 18.86
N SER A 139 -0.85 19.39 19.81
CA SER A 139 -0.14 20.69 19.76
C SER A 139 0.80 20.81 18.57
N ASN A 140 1.44 19.72 18.14
CA ASN A 140 2.32 19.73 16.96
C ASN A 140 1.49 19.74 15.66
N LEU A 141 0.40 19.00 15.61
CA LEU A 141 -0.51 19.02 14.45
C LEU A 141 -1.10 20.41 14.21
N LEU A 142 -1.52 21.11 15.26
CA LEU A 142 -2.07 22.46 15.17
C LEU A 142 -1.11 23.49 14.58
N LYS A 143 0.21 23.24 14.66
CA LYS A 143 1.28 24.13 14.12
C LYS A 143 1.67 23.83 12.69
N ILE A 144 1.08 22.81 12.05
CA ILE A 144 1.36 22.50 10.65
C ILE A 144 0.95 23.70 9.79
N ASN A 145 1.90 24.19 8.97
CA ASN A 145 1.63 25.21 7.97
C ASN A 145 1.20 24.54 6.66
N MET A 146 0.03 24.88 6.17
CA MET A 146 -0.52 24.38 4.93
C MET A 146 -0.65 25.53 3.93
N PRO A 147 -0.17 25.40 2.68
CA PRO A 147 -0.50 26.35 1.63
C PRO A 147 -2.01 26.27 1.39
N LEU A 148 -2.68 27.42 1.39
CA LEU A 148 -4.13 27.47 1.27
C LEU A 148 -4.53 28.52 0.22
N PRO A 149 -5.13 28.12 -0.90
CA PRO A 149 -5.78 29.04 -1.83
C PRO A 149 -6.89 29.85 -1.13
N ASP A 150 -7.13 31.07 -1.62
CA ASP A 150 -8.05 31.99 -0.97
C ASP A 150 -9.52 31.55 -1.08
N THR A 151 -9.86 30.79 -2.12
CA THR A 151 -11.23 30.34 -2.38
C THR A 151 -11.38 28.82 -2.32
N LEU A 152 -12.57 28.35 -1.97
CA LEU A 152 -12.91 26.92 -2.01
C LEU A 152 -12.92 26.38 -3.44
N ASP A 153 -13.22 27.20 -4.44
CA ASP A 153 -13.24 26.79 -5.85
C ASP A 153 -11.82 26.49 -6.34
N GLU A 154 -10.82 27.31 -5.97
CA GLU A 154 -9.41 27.02 -6.28
C GLU A 154 -8.92 25.75 -5.58
N GLN A 155 -9.30 25.54 -4.32
CA GLN A 155 -8.98 24.29 -3.60
C GLN A 155 -9.60 23.08 -4.31
N GLN A 156 -10.86 23.20 -4.77
CA GLN A 156 -11.54 22.13 -5.50
C GLN A 156 -10.88 21.85 -6.85
N GLU A 157 -10.40 22.88 -7.56
CA GLU A 157 -9.68 22.68 -8.82
C GLU A 157 -8.39 21.89 -8.60
N ILE A 158 -7.62 22.18 -7.53
CA ILE A 158 -6.43 21.40 -7.15
C ILE A 158 -6.80 19.95 -6.85
N VAL A 159 -7.89 19.73 -6.09
CA VAL A 159 -8.43 18.40 -5.80
C VAL A 159 -8.75 17.66 -7.10
N ASN A 160 -9.47 18.29 -8.03
CA ASN A 160 -9.85 17.71 -9.32
C ASN A 160 -8.62 17.29 -10.15
N GLN A 161 -7.57 18.12 -10.16
CA GLN A 161 -6.31 17.81 -10.84
C GLN A 161 -5.61 16.60 -10.23
N ILE A 162 -5.53 16.53 -8.88
CA ILE A 162 -4.96 15.36 -8.18
C ILE A 162 -5.77 14.11 -8.52
N GLU A 163 -7.09 14.15 -8.42
CA GLU A 163 -7.97 13.01 -8.69
C GLU A 163 -7.87 12.52 -10.14
N LYS A 164 -7.74 13.44 -11.10
CA LYS A 164 -7.51 13.10 -12.50
C LYS A 164 -6.22 12.29 -12.67
N HIS A 165 -5.11 12.74 -12.09
CA HIS A 165 -3.84 12.01 -12.15
C HIS A 165 -3.94 10.67 -11.40
N PHE A 166 -4.56 10.64 -10.24
CA PHE A 166 -4.72 9.43 -9.44
C PHE A 166 -5.57 8.38 -10.16
N SER A 167 -6.66 8.79 -10.83
CA SER A 167 -7.46 7.88 -11.65
C SER A 167 -6.64 7.19 -12.75
N ILE A 168 -5.71 7.91 -13.38
CA ILE A 168 -4.81 7.32 -14.38
C ILE A 168 -3.82 6.36 -13.72
N ILE A 169 -3.23 6.76 -12.60
CA ILE A 169 -2.29 5.94 -11.83
C ILE A 169 -2.96 4.64 -11.37
N ASP A 170 -4.18 4.70 -10.83
CA ASP A 170 -4.94 3.53 -10.36
C ASP A 170 -5.20 2.52 -11.48
N LYS A 171 -5.55 3.02 -12.68
CA LYS A 171 -5.71 2.16 -13.87
C LYS A 171 -4.40 1.49 -14.26
N LEU A 172 -3.29 2.24 -14.27
CA LEU A 172 -1.97 1.69 -14.58
C LEU A 172 -1.50 0.69 -13.52
N GLU A 173 -1.71 0.96 -12.24
CA GLU A 173 -1.40 0.03 -11.15
C GLU A 173 -2.18 -1.28 -11.31
N THR A 174 -3.48 -1.19 -11.67
CA THR A 174 -4.31 -2.37 -11.93
C THR A 174 -3.75 -3.21 -13.07
N VAL A 175 -3.38 -2.59 -14.20
CA VAL A 175 -2.78 -3.28 -15.35
C VAL A 175 -1.44 -3.94 -14.98
N VAL A 176 -0.58 -3.23 -14.25
CA VAL A 176 0.71 -3.76 -13.80
C VAL A 176 0.53 -4.97 -12.88
N GLN A 177 -0.39 -4.89 -11.90
CA GLN A 177 -0.68 -6.01 -11.00
C GLN A 177 -1.23 -7.23 -11.75
N GLN A 178 -2.13 -7.01 -12.72
CA GLN A 178 -2.65 -8.08 -13.56
C GLN A 178 -1.53 -8.74 -14.39
N SER A 179 -0.67 -7.94 -14.99
CA SER A 179 0.48 -8.42 -15.78
C SER A 179 1.47 -9.23 -14.93
N ILE A 180 1.72 -8.81 -13.69
CA ILE A 180 2.55 -9.57 -12.73
C ILE A 180 1.92 -10.94 -12.44
N LYS A 181 0.61 -10.99 -12.22
CA LYS A 181 -0.12 -12.23 -11.95
C LYS A 181 -0.09 -13.19 -13.15
N GLU A 182 -0.28 -12.65 -14.35
CA GLU A 182 -0.24 -13.42 -15.60
C GLU A 182 1.17 -13.95 -15.89
N SER A 183 2.20 -13.13 -15.71
CA SER A 183 3.61 -13.54 -15.85
C SER A 183 3.97 -14.70 -14.92
N LYS A 184 3.51 -14.65 -13.67
CA LYS A 184 3.72 -15.74 -12.70
C LYS A 184 3.01 -17.04 -13.14
N ARG A 185 1.75 -16.93 -13.62
CA ARG A 185 0.99 -18.08 -14.13
C ARG A 185 1.64 -18.71 -15.36
N LEU A 186 2.06 -17.87 -16.32
CA LEU A 186 2.75 -18.33 -17.52
C LEU A 186 4.03 -19.08 -17.18
N ARG A 187 4.84 -18.52 -16.28
CA ARG A 187 6.07 -19.18 -15.80
C ARG A 187 5.78 -20.55 -15.19
N GLN A 188 4.74 -20.66 -14.34
CA GLN A 188 4.35 -21.92 -13.75
C GLN A 188 3.87 -22.93 -14.82
N SER A 189 3.11 -22.48 -15.81
CA SER A 189 2.65 -23.31 -16.93
C SER A 189 3.82 -23.83 -17.76
N ILE A 190 4.78 -22.97 -18.11
CA ILE A 190 5.99 -23.36 -18.86
C ILE A 190 6.79 -24.40 -18.07
N LEU A 191 7.03 -24.17 -16.78
CA LEU A 191 7.75 -25.13 -15.93
C LEU A 191 7.01 -26.48 -15.86
N LYS A 192 5.69 -26.46 -15.69
CA LYS A 192 4.88 -27.68 -15.69
C LYS A 192 5.01 -28.44 -17.01
N GLN A 193 4.85 -27.76 -18.14
CA GLN A 193 4.99 -28.39 -19.48
C GLN A 193 6.40 -28.94 -19.71
N ALA A 194 7.45 -28.22 -19.22
CA ALA A 194 8.83 -28.70 -19.30
C ALA A 194 9.02 -30.01 -18.51
N PHE A 195 8.54 -30.07 -17.26
CA PHE A 195 8.64 -31.29 -16.45
C PHE A 195 7.77 -32.44 -16.93
N GLU A 196 6.67 -32.15 -17.65
CA GLU A 196 5.82 -33.17 -18.29
C GLU A 196 6.35 -33.60 -19.68
N GLY A 197 7.47 -33.03 -20.14
CA GLY A 197 8.01 -33.30 -21.49
C GLY A 197 7.15 -32.77 -22.64
N LYS A 198 6.26 -31.78 -22.37
CA LYS A 198 5.32 -31.23 -23.35
C LYS A 198 5.72 -29.87 -23.92
N LEU A 199 6.87 -29.32 -23.49
CA LEU A 199 7.32 -27.99 -23.91
C LEU A 199 7.87 -27.98 -25.34
N VAL A 200 8.47 -29.07 -25.75
CA VAL A 200 8.98 -29.32 -27.13
C VAL A 200 8.39 -30.60 -27.61
N GLU A 201 8.00 -30.62 -28.89
CA GLU A 201 7.54 -31.87 -29.53
C GLU A 201 8.64 -32.91 -29.44
N GLN A 202 8.28 -34.13 -29.04
CA GLN A 202 9.21 -35.25 -28.96
C GLN A 202 9.58 -35.68 -30.37
N ASP A 203 10.85 -35.78 -30.72
CA ASP A 203 11.28 -36.39 -31.98
C ASP A 203 10.93 -37.90 -31.94
N PRO A 204 10.12 -38.41 -32.87
CA PRO A 204 9.80 -39.85 -32.90
C PRO A 204 11.02 -40.75 -33.12
N ASN A 205 12.16 -40.16 -33.54
CA ASN A 205 13.41 -40.88 -33.70
C ASN A 205 14.30 -40.84 -32.46
N ASP A 206 13.90 -40.05 -31.44
CA ASP A 206 14.66 -40.01 -30.18
C ASP A 206 14.55 -41.33 -29.42
N GLU A 207 15.65 -41.72 -28.82
CA GLU A 207 15.73 -42.90 -27.98
C GLU A 207 14.82 -42.75 -26.74
N SER A 208 13.94 -43.71 -26.49
CA SER A 208 13.06 -43.69 -25.33
C SER A 208 13.85 -43.62 -24.01
N ALA A 209 13.33 -42.91 -23.03
CA ALA A 209 13.96 -42.73 -21.71
C ALA A 209 14.24 -44.08 -21.03
N SER A 210 13.43 -45.13 -21.26
CA SER A 210 13.63 -46.48 -20.75
C SER A 210 14.91 -47.09 -21.28
N VAL A 211 15.19 -47.00 -22.60
CA VAL A 211 16.39 -47.52 -23.24
C VAL A 211 17.65 -46.77 -22.73
N LEU A 212 17.55 -45.42 -22.59
CA LEU A 212 18.62 -44.64 -22.05
C LEU A 212 18.96 -45.01 -20.59
N LEU A 213 17.94 -45.21 -19.74
CA LEU A 213 18.11 -45.66 -18.36
C LEU A 213 18.73 -47.03 -18.25
N GLU A 214 18.38 -47.98 -19.13
CA GLU A 214 19.05 -49.28 -19.19
C GLU A 214 20.54 -49.19 -19.57
N LYS A 215 20.85 -48.33 -20.56
CA LYS A 215 22.26 -48.06 -20.93
C LYS A 215 23.07 -47.48 -19.76
N ILE A 216 22.48 -46.49 -19.06
CA ILE A 216 23.09 -45.88 -17.88
C ILE A 216 23.30 -46.95 -16.77
N ALA A 217 22.31 -47.80 -16.50
CA ALA A 217 22.43 -48.86 -15.52
C ALA A 217 23.56 -49.85 -15.85
N LYS A 218 23.63 -50.30 -17.12
CA LYS A 218 24.73 -51.20 -17.61
C LYS A 218 26.11 -50.54 -17.49
N ALA A 219 26.22 -49.27 -17.95
CA ALA A 219 27.50 -48.53 -17.85
C ALA A 219 27.95 -48.34 -16.38
N LYS A 220 27.01 -48.07 -15.47
CA LYS A 220 27.30 -47.98 -14.04
C LYS A 220 27.78 -49.30 -13.44
N GLU A 221 27.18 -50.42 -13.83
CA GLU A 221 27.56 -51.75 -13.39
C GLU A 221 28.96 -52.13 -13.87
N GLU A 222 29.25 -51.86 -15.14
CA GLU A 222 30.60 -52.08 -15.72
C GLU A 222 31.67 -51.21 -15.04
N TYR A 223 31.39 -49.96 -14.78
CA TYR A 223 32.29 -49.04 -14.04
C TYR A 223 32.57 -49.56 -12.63
N LEU A 224 31.55 -50.02 -11.90
CA LEU A 224 31.72 -50.60 -10.57
C LEU A 224 32.52 -51.92 -10.59
N LYS A 225 32.32 -52.78 -11.63
CA LYS A 225 33.10 -53.98 -11.84
C LYS A 225 34.57 -53.67 -12.13
N ALA A 226 34.85 -52.65 -12.95
CA ALA A 226 36.18 -52.18 -13.25
C ALA A 226 36.92 -51.64 -12.01
N GLN A 227 36.23 -50.83 -11.20
CA GLN A 227 36.79 -50.33 -9.93
C GLN A 227 37.14 -51.49 -8.95
N LYS A 228 36.24 -52.48 -8.79
CA LYS A 228 36.49 -53.65 -7.95
C LYS A 228 37.71 -54.50 -8.45
N LYS A 229 37.90 -54.60 -9.77
CA LYS A 229 39.07 -55.29 -10.34
C LYS A 229 40.38 -54.53 -10.09
N GLN A 230 40.37 -53.19 -10.17
CA GLN A 230 41.53 -52.36 -9.84
C GLN A 230 41.88 -52.40 -8.33
N ALA A 231 40.88 -52.42 -7.46
CA ALA A 231 41.09 -52.51 -6.01
C ALA A 231 41.65 -53.89 -5.55
N ARG A 232 41.41 -54.97 -6.35
CA ARG A 232 41.94 -56.31 -6.07
C ARG A 232 43.37 -56.53 -6.61
N LYS A 233 43.89 -55.60 -7.40
CA LYS A 233 45.27 -55.68 -7.98
C LYS A 233 46.28 -54.82 -7.20
N LYS A 234 45.84 -54.07 -6.20
CA LYS A 234 46.65 -53.40 -5.18
C LYS A 234 46.64 -54.21 -3.89
#